data_cd6e112428bbc3a376acaa582153ef5e
#
_entry.id   cd6e112428bbc3a376acaa582153ef5e
#
_cell.length_a   1.000
_cell.length_b   1.000
_cell.length_c   1.000
_cell.angle_alpha   90.00
_cell.angle_beta   90.00
_cell.angle_gamma   90.00
#
_symmetry.space_group_name_H-M   'P 1'
#
loop_
_entity.id
_entity.type
_entity.pdbx_description
1 polymer ?
#
loop_
_entity_poly.entity_id
_entity_poly.type
_entity_poly.pdbx_seq_one_letter_code
_entity_poly.pdbx_strand_id
1 'polypeptide(L)'
;MDRSPWLRYAVMWLVGFDLRITLLAVPPVLPLIHRDLHLTETQVAALSGLPVILLAAGALPGSLLIARAGARRAAIAGILLAGAASALRGIGPSASMLFGMTLLMGIGIAITQPAAPSLIGRWLPGRIGTATALYTNGLLVGELLSVSLTLPVVLPLLGNRWAWSFAFWGVLVLLSALPITWLSHTLPDTAGDPHTGWWPDWKKGETWQLGLMMGGSTLAYFGANAFIPDFLQATDRSRLIGECLTVLNASQLPASLIGVLAGATLAGRRQPLTIFAAAIFLGVGALLMQPDWAVLLGAGILGFCLALLLTLTLALPPLAARPGDVHRLSGGMFAVAYVYSFVAQIATGKLWDTTHFTAAAILPVMVGALTTVLATIRLPAAVKNFEDRAEAPRTGVASRVDE
;
A
#
# COMPACT_ATOMS: atom_id res chain seq x y z
N MET A 1 -19.11 20.55 -19.33
CA MET A 1 -19.60 20.61 -17.95
C MET A 1 -18.59 19.90 -17.06
N ASP A 2 -17.83 20.66 -16.31
CA ASP A 2 -16.79 20.12 -15.41
C ASP A 2 -17.50 19.43 -14.24
N ARG A 3 -17.53 18.10 -14.27
CA ARG A 3 -18.16 17.35 -13.18
C ARG A 3 -17.35 17.55 -11.91
N SER A 4 -18.07 17.85 -10.83
CA SER A 4 -17.57 18.16 -9.48
C SER A 4 -16.30 17.37 -9.13
N PRO A 5 -15.25 18.01 -8.61
CA PRO A 5 -14.03 17.34 -8.17
C PRO A 5 -14.30 16.22 -7.14
N TRP A 6 -15.41 16.29 -6.42
CA TRP A 6 -15.86 15.26 -5.47
C TRP A 6 -16.05 13.90 -6.09
N LEU A 7 -16.46 13.84 -7.37
CA LEU A 7 -16.63 12.59 -8.08
C LEU A 7 -15.31 11.86 -8.28
N ARG A 8 -14.27 12.61 -8.66
CA ARG A 8 -12.91 12.08 -8.84
C ARG A 8 -12.33 11.56 -7.52
N TYR A 9 -12.59 12.28 -6.43
CA TYR A 9 -12.19 11.84 -5.09
C TYR A 9 -12.91 10.56 -4.66
N ALA A 10 -14.23 10.48 -4.89
CA ALA A 10 -15.03 9.30 -4.54
C ALA A 10 -14.53 8.05 -5.29
N VAL A 11 -14.23 8.19 -6.60
CA VAL A 11 -13.66 7.08 -7.39
C VAL A 11 -12.31 6.65 -6.83
N MET A 12 -11.41 7.59 -6.49
CA MET A 12 -10.11 7.24 -5.93
C MET A 12 -10.24 6.57 -4.57
N TRP A 13 -11.17 7.00 -3.74
CA TRP A 13 -11.46 6.38 -2.44
C TRP A 13 -11.97 4.95 -2.61
N LEU A 14 -12.92 4.72 -3.54
CA LEU A 14 -13.43 3.39 -3.85
C LEU A 14 -12.33 2.46 -4.40
N VAL A 15 -11.47 2.95 -5.30
CA VAL A 15 -10.33 2.17 -5.81
C VAL A 15 -9.41 1.75 -4.66
N GLY A 16 -9.12 2.64 -3.72
CA GLY A 16 -8.34 2.30 -2.53
C GLY A 16 -9.02 1.23 -1.67
N PHE A 17 -10.30 1.42 -1.38
CA PHE A 17 -11.13 0.51 -0.61
C PHE A 17 -11.12 -0.92 -1.18
N ASP A 18 -11.33 -1.05 -2.48
CA ASP A 18 -11.38 -2.33 -3.19
C ASP A 18 -10.07 -3.11 -3.14
N LEU A 19 -8.94 -2.41 -3.15
CA LEU A 19 -7.62 -3.05 -3.13
C LEU A 19 -7.32 -3.79 -1.82
N ARG A 20 -7.87 -3.35 -0.69
CA ARG A 20 -7.54 -3.91 0.62
C ARG A 20 -8.63 -4.81 1.18
N ILE A 21 -9.90 -4.58 0.85
CA ILE A 21 -11.01 -5.30 1.48
C ILE A 21 -10.98 -6.81 1.17
N THR A 22 -10.61 -7.21 -0.04
CA THR A 22 -10.51 -8.62 -0.42
C THR A 22 -9.22 -9.27 0.07
N LEU A 23 -8.16 -8.49 0.17
CA LEU A 23 -6.84 -8.96 0.61
C LEU A 23 -6.86 -9.37 2.08
N LEU A 24 -7.43 -8.52 2.93
CA LEU A 24 -7.44 -8.69 4.38
C LEU A 24 -8.69 -9.42 4.91
N ALA A 25 -9.51 -9.96 4.04
CA ALA A 25 -10.58 -10.88 4.41
C ALA A 25 -10.07 -12.28 4.85
N VAL A 26 -8.82 -12.65 4.54
CA VAL A 26 -8.24 -13.96 4.86
C VAL A 26 -7.86 -14.10 6.33
N PRO A 27 -7.09 -13.19 6.95
CA PRO A 27 -6.59 -13.36 8.31
C PRO A 27 -7.67 -13.71 9.35
N PRO A 28 -8.85 -13.08 9.38
CA PRO A 28 -9.88 -13.41 10.39
C PRO A 28 -10.37 -14.85 10.33
N VAL A 29 -10.45 -15.41 9.13
CA VAL A 29 -11.01 -16.76 8.91
C VAL A 29 -9.94 -17.83 8.71
N LEU A 30 -8.67 -17.46 8.78
CA LEU A 30 -7.53 -18.36 8.55
C LEU A 30 -7.55 -19.61 9.47
N PRO A 31 -7.86 -19.52 10.77
CA PRO A 31 -7.99 -20.70 11.62
C PRO A 31 -9.10 -21.66 11.17
N LEU A 32 -10.21 -21.12 10.64
CA LEU A 32 -11.32 -21.93 10.10
C LEU A 32 -10.89 -22.65 8.82
N ILE A 33 -10.19 -21.93 7.91
CA ILE A 33 -9.66 -22.48 6.67
C ILE A 33 -8.65 -23.59 6.97
N HIS A 34 -7.72 -23.35 7.91
CA HIS A 34 -6.70 -24.30 8.32
C HIS A 34 -7.35 -25.62 8.78
N ARG A 35 -8.34 -25.52 9.66
CA ARG A 35 -9.07 -26.68 10.17
C ARG A 35 -9.85 -27.42 9.09
N ASP A 36 -10.62 -26.70 8.27
CA ASP A 36 -11.57 -27.30 7.32
C ASP A 36 -10.87 -27.91 6.10
N LEU A 37 -9.76 -27.33 5.64
CA LEU A 37 -8.98 -27.80 4.50
C LEU A 37 -7.74 -28.63 4.90
N HIS A 38 -7.52 -28.87 6.20
CA HIS A 38 -6.37 -29.58 6.74
C HIS A 38 -5.05 -29.08 6.15
N LEU A 39 -4.89 -27.75 6.06
CA LEU A 39 -3.68 -27.14 5.51
C LEU A 39 -2.48 -27.41 6.42
N THR A 40 -1.30 -27.58 5.85
CA THR A 40 -0.06 -27.59 6.62
C THR A 40 0.30 -26.16 7.06
N GLU A 41 1.10 -26.01 8.12
CA GLU A 41 1.61 -24.69 8.56
C GLU A 41 2.32 -23.93 7.44
N THR A 42 3.07 -24.64 6.60
CA THR A 42 3.70 -24.08 5.40
C THR A 42 2.69 -23.51 4.42
N GLN A 43 1.55 -24.18 4.22
CA GLN A 43 0.48 -23.69 3.36
C GLN A 43 -0.23 -22.47 3.97
N VAL A 44 -0.44 -22.46 5.29
CA VAL A 44 -0.99 -21.31 6.02
C VAL A 44 -0.07 -20.08 5.86
N ALA A 45 1.21 -20.26 6.09
CA ALA A 45 2.21 -19.21 5.90
C ALA A 45 2.27 -18.73 4.43
N ALA A 46 2.21 -19.65 3.47
CA ALA A 46 2.18 -19.33 2.05
C ALA A 46 0.92 -18.52 1.69
N LEU A 47 -0.26 -18.89 2.19
CA LEU A 47 -1.52 -18.18 1.93
C LEU A 47 -1.46 -16.73 2.45
N SER A 48 -0.81 -16.52 3.59
CA SER A 48 -0.62 -15.18 4.18
C SER A 48 0.45 -14.36 3.46
N GLY A 49 1.52 -14.97 2.98
CA GLY A 49 2.63 -14.30 2.31
C GLY A 49 2.46 -14.09 0.80
N LEU A 50 1.63 -14.93 0.15
CA LEU A 50 1.41 -14.89 -1.29
C LEU A 50 1.03 -13.51 -1.83
N PRO A 51 0.15 -12.73 -1.19
CA PRO A 51 -0.22 -11.40 -1.68
C PRO A 51 0.97 -10.45 -1.82
N VAL A 52 1.91 -10.46 -0.89
CA VAL A 52 3.08 -9.55 -0.92
C VAL A 52 3.99 -9.87 -2.11
N ILE A 53 4.23 -11.16 -2.38
CA ILE A 53 5.02 -11.61 -3.54
C ILE A 53 4.32 -11.21 -4.85
N LEU A 54 2.99 -11.34 -4.89
CA LEU A 54 2.21 -10.98 -6.07
C LEU A 54 2.20 -9.48 -6.34
N LEU A 55 2.17 -8.65 -5.30
CA LEU A 55 2.30 -7.21 -5.42
C LEU A 55 3.65 -6.81 -6.03
N ALA A 56 4.73 -7.50 -5.63
CA ALA A 56 6.05 -7.31 -6.23
C ALA A 56 6.08 -7.73 -7.71
N ALA A 57 5.65 -8.96 -7.99
CA ALA A 57 5.70 -9.54 -9.33
C ALA A 57 4.75 -8.87 -10.33
N GLY A 58 3.58 -8.43 -9.86
CA GLY A 58 2.53 -7.85 -10.69
C GLY A 58 2.70 -6.35 -10.97
N ALA A 59 3.57 -5.64 -10.27
CA ALA A 59 3.79 -4.21 -10.48
C ALA A 59 4.27 -3.89 -11.91
N LEU A 60 5.15 -4.71 -12.47
CA LEU A 60 5.66 -4.54 -13.83
C LEU A 60 4.65 -4.90 -14.91
N PRO A 61 3.96 -6.06 -14.87
CA PRO A 61 2.83 -6.35 -15.75
C PRO A 61 1.72 -5.30 -15.66
N GLY A 62 1.46 -4.76 -14.46
CA GLY A 62 0.53 -3.65 -14.26
C GLY A 62 0.94 -2.41 -15.05
N SER A 63 2.21 -2.03 -14.99
CA SER A 63 2.76 -0.92 -15.79
C SER A 63 2.61 -1.17 -17.30
N LEU A 64 2.84 -2.41 -17.77
CA LEU A 64 2.64 -2.79 -19.18
C LEU A 64 1.18 -2.65 -19.60
N LEU A 65 0.23 -3.11 -18.78
CA LEU A 65 -1.19 -3.00 -19.09
C LEU A 65 -1.64 -1.53 -19.12
N ILE A 66 -1.13 -0.70 -18.22
CA ILE A 66 -1.39 0.75 -18.20
C ILE A 66 -0.85 1.40 -19.48
N ALA A 67 0.36 1.06 -19.91
CA ALA A 67 0.96 1.59 -21.12
C ALA A 67 0.12 1.23 -22.38
N ARG A 68 -0.45 0.02 -22.44
CA ARG A 68 -1.22 -0.46 -23.58
C ARG A 68 -2.69 -0.04 -23.56
N ALA A 69 -3.35 -0.17 -22.43
CA ALA A 69 -4.80 0.00 -22.31
C ALA A 69 -5.22 1.32 -21.65
N GLY A 70 -4.27 2.05 -21.04
CA GLY A 70 -4.54 3.22 -20.21
C GLY A 70 -4.81 2.86 -18.74
N ALA A 71 -4.53 3.81 -17.84
CA ALA A 71 -4.61 3.59 -16.40
C ALA A 71 -6.05 3.30 -15.92
N ARG A 72 -7.05 3.94 -16.53
CA ARG A 72 -8.47 3.71 -16.18
C ARG A 72 -8.90 2.28 -16.48
N ARG A 73 -8.65 1.80 -17.72
CA ARG A 73 -9.02 0.45 -18.13
C ARG A 73 -8.25 -0.60 -17.34
N ALA A 74 -6.97 -0.36 -17.09
CA ALA A 74 -6.15 -1.23 -16.27
C ALA A 74 -6.68 -1.34 -14.83
N ALA A 75 -7.05 -0.21 -14.20
CA ALA A 75 -7.64 -0.21 -12.86
C ALA A 75 -8.97 -0.98 -12.81
N ILE A 76 -9.88 -0.72 -13.75
CA ILE A 76 -11.18 -1.41 -13.82
C ILE A 76 -10.99 -2.92 -14.04
N ALA A 77 -10.13 -3.31 -14.98
CA ALA A 77 -9.84 -4.72 -15.24
C ALA A 77 -9.23 -5.42 -14.01
N GLY A 78 -8.31 -4.74 -13.30
CA GLY A 78 -7.71 -5.25 -12.07
C GLY A 78 -8.73 -5.41 -10.94
N ILE A 79 -9.62 -4.43 -10.73
CA ILE A 79 -10.70 -4.48 -9.72
C ILE A 79 -11.68 -5.61 -10.04
N LEU A 80 -12.12 -5.74 -11.29
CA LEU A 80 -13.01 -6.81 -11.71
C LEU A 80 -12.35 -8.19 -11.52
N LEU A 81 -11.09 -8.34 -11.88
CA LEU A 81 -10.34 -9.58 -11.67
C LEU A 81 -10.21 -9.88 -10.17
N ALA A 82 -9.86 -8.90 -9.35
CA ALA A 82 -9.71 -9.06 -7.91
C ALA A 82 -11.04 -9.43 -7.24
N GLY A 83 -12.12 -8.75 -7.58
CA GLY A 83 -13.47 -9.03 -7.07
C GLY A 83 -13.99 -10.40 -7.48
N ALA A 84 -13.88 -10.75 -8.77
CA ALA A 84 -14.31 -12.05 -9.29
C ALA A 84 -13.50 -13.20 -8.67
N ALA A 85 -12.18 -13.08 -8.65
CA ALA A 85 -11.32 -14.08 -8.03
C ALA A 85 -11.60 -14.23 -6.52
N SER A 86 -11.82 -13.11 -5.80
CA SER A 86 -12.22 -13.16 -4.40
C SER A 86 -13.56 -13.88 -4.19
N ALA A 87 -14.56 -13.58 -5.02
CA ALA A 87 -15.85 -14.26 -4.94
C ALA A 87 -15.73 -15.76 -5.22
N LEU A 88 -14.94 -16.14 -6.21
CA LEU A 88 -14.72 -17.54 -6.62
C LEU A 88 -13.92 -18.34 -5.59
N ARG A 89 -13.13 -17.71 -4.70
CA ARG A 89 -12.45 -18.42 -3.60
C ARG A 89 -13.42 -19.21 -2.71
N GLY A 90 -14.66 -18.76 -2.63
CA GLY A 90 -15.73 -19.41 -1.83
C GLY A 90 -16.46 -20.55 -2.53
N ILE A 91 -16.25 -20.78 -3.83
CA ILE A 91 -16.96 -21.78 -4.61
C ILE A 91 -16.15 -23.07 -4.62
N GLY A 92 -16.73 -24.15 -4.05
CA GLY A 92 -16.08 -25.46 -3.97
C GLY A 92 -14.76 -25.40 -3.17
N PRO A 93 -14.82 -25.16 -1.86
CA PRO A 93 -13.64 -24.88 -1.03
C PRO A 93 -12.66 -26.06 -1.05
N SER A 94 -11.59 -25.89 -1.79
CA SER A 94 -10.42 -26.75 -1.85
C SER A 94 -9.16 -25.93 -1.76
N ALA A 95 -8.06 -26.52 -1.28
CA ALA A 95 -6.79 -25.81 -1.17
C ALA A 95 -6.34 -25.25 -2.54
N SER A 96 -6.40 -26.05 -3.62
CA SER A 96 -6.00 -25.62 -4.96
C SER A 96 -6.84 -24.42 -5.47
N MET A 97 -8.17 -24.47 -5.27
CA MET A 97 -9.06 -23.37 -5.66
C MET A 97 -8.75 -22.10 -4.86
N LEU A 98 -8.57 -22.23 -3.54
CA LEU A 98 -8.22 -21.10 -2.67
C LEU A 98 -6.91 -20.43 -3.09
N PHE A 99 -5.84 -21.21 -3.31
CA PHE A 99 -4.55 -20.67 -3.75
C PHE A 99 -4.61 -20.08 -5.15
N GLY A 100 -5.24 -20.80 -6.10
CA GLY A 100 -5.38 -20.33 -7.48
C GLY A 100 -6.16 -19.01 -7.58
N MET A 101 -7.27 -18.90 -6.85
CA MET A 101 -8.06 -17.66 -6.83
C MET A 101 -7.38 -16.54 -6.04
N THR A 102 -6.62 -16.85 -4.98
CA THR A 102 -5.79 -15.86 -4.27
C THR A 102 -4.69 -15.31 -5.19
N LEU A 103 -4.09 -16.16 -6.02
CA LEU A 103 -3.13 -15.74 -7.05
C LEU A 103 -3.77 -14.75 -8.04
N LEU A 104 -4.92 -15.11 -8.62
CA LEU A 104 -5.62 -14.24 -9.57
C LEU A 104 -6.08 -12.92 -8.93
N MET A 105 -6.58 -12.96 -7.70
CA MET A 105 -6.93 -11.76 -6.94
C MET A 105 -5.70 -10.85 -6.74
N GLY A 106 -4.57 -11.43 -6.34
CA GLY A 106 -3.33 -10.69 -6.14
C GLY A 106 -2.82 -10.04 -7.44
N ILE A 107 -2.95 -10.71 -8.58
CA ILE A 107 -2.64 -10.13 -9.91
C ILE A 107 -3.56 -8.93 -10.19
N GLY A 108 -4.86 -9.04 -9.93
CA GLY A 108 -5.80 -7.93 -10.10
C GLY A 108 -5.42 -6.70 -9.26
N ILE A 109 -5.07 -6.92 -7.99
CA ILE A 109 -4.62 -5.86 -7.09
C ILE A 109 -3.31 -5.24 -7.60
N ALA A 110 -2.35 -6.07 -8.00
CA ALA A 110 -1.03 -5.62 -8.46
C ALA A 110 -1.10 -4.80 -9.77
N ILE A 111 -2.09 -5.06 -10.63
CA ILE A 111 -2.37 -4.25 -11.82
C ILE A 111 -2.97 -2.88 -11.42
N THR A 112 -3.90 -2.88 -10.47
CA THR A 112 -4.61 -1.65 -10.07
C THR A 112 -3.71 -0.70 -9.27
N GLN A 113 -2.77 -1.23 -8.53
CA GLN A 113 -1.93 -0.45 -7.61
C GLN A 113 -1.10 0.63 -8.31
N PRO A 114 -0.34 0.39 -9.40
CA PRO A 114 0.37 1.45 -10.13
C PRO A 114 -0.57 2.33 -10.97
N ALA A 115 -1.81 1.90 -11.24
CA ALA A 115 -2.78 2.71 -11.95
C ALA A 115 -3.31 3.87 -11.09
N ALA A 116 -3.47 3.68 -9.78
CA ALA A 116 -4.01 4.70 -8.89
C ALA A 116 -3.18 6.00 -8.86
N PRO A 117 -1.84 6.01 -8.66
CA PRO A 117 -1.02 7.22 -8.78
C PRO A 117 -1.11 7.88 -10.15
N SER A 118 -1.19 7.09 -11.22
CA SER A 118 -1.32 7.60 -12.60
C SER A 118 -2.65 8.32 -12.81
N LEU A 119 -3.76 7.78 -12.28
CA LEU A 119 -5.07 8.41 -12.32
C LEU A 119 -5.12 9.68 -11.46
N ILE A 120 -4.54 9.66 -10.26
CA ILE A 120 -4.46 10.82 -9.37
C ILE A 120 -3.72 11.95 -10.07
N GLY A 121 -2.54 11.69 -10.62
CA GLY A 121 -1.75 12.70 -11.32
C GLY A 121 -2.47 13.34 -12.49
N ARG A 122 -3.35 12.59 -13.18
CA ARG A 122 -4.07 13.08 -14.36
C ARG A 122 -5.41 13.73 -14.04
N TRP A 123 -6.15 13.17 -13.09
CA TRP A 123 -7.50 13.66 -12.77
C TRP A 123 -7.51 14.81 -11.77
N LEU A 124 -6.47 14.90 -10.92
CA LEU A 124 -6.38 15.85 -9.81
C LEU A 124 -4.97 16.46 -9.68
N PRO A 125 -4.38 17.00 -10.78
CA PRO A 125 -2.97 17.45 -10.77
C PRO A 125 -2.71 18.54 -9.74
N GLY A 126 -3.66 19.46 -9.53
CA GLY A 126 -3.55 20.54 -8.54
C GLY A 126 -3.76 20.11 -7.09
N ARG A 127 -4.14 18.82 -6.82
CA ARG A 127 -4.51 18.32 -5.49
C ARG A 127 -4.02 16.89 -5.25
N ILE A 128 -2.87 16.54 -5.75
CA ILE A 128 -2.28 15.19 -5.69
C ILE A 128 -2.21 14.68 -4.23
N GLY A 129 -1.70 15.50 -3.31
CA GLY A 129 -1.57 15.12 -1.91
C GLY A 129 -2.90 14.71 -1.26
N THR A 130 -3.95 15.54 -1.41
CA THR A 130 -5.29 15.25 -0.88
C THR A 130 -5.91 14.02 -1.56
N ALA A 131 -5.75 13.89 -2.88
CA ALA A 131 -6.30 12.76 -3.63
C ALA A 131 -5.61 11.44 -3.23
N THR A 132 -4.30 11.46 -3.03
CA THR A 132 -3.54 10.29 -2.54
C THR A 132 -3.95 9.94 -1.11
N ALA A 133 -4.16 10.94 -0.25
CA ALA A 133 -4.59 10.70 1.12
C ALA A 133 -6.00 10.09 1.18
N LEU A 134 -6.93 10.52 0.32
CA LEU A 134 -8.25 9.91 0.19
C LEU A 134 -8.18 8.48 -0.33
N TYR A 135 -7.35 8.22 -1.34
CA TYR A 135 -7.06 6.88 -1.81
C TYR A 135 -6.51 5.98 -0.70
N THR A 136 -5.53 6.47 0.07
CA THR A 136 -4.95 5.75 1.21
C THR A 136 -5.97 5.53 2.33
N ASN A 137 -6.81 6.53 2.61
CA ASN A 137 -7.92 6.36 3.57
C ASN A 137 -8.87 5.24 3.13
N GLY A 138 -9.20 5.17 1.83
CA GLY A 138 -9.97 4.05 1.27
C GLY A 138 -9.30 2.70 1.53
N LEU A 139 -7.98 2.58 1.30
CA LEU A 139 -7.20 1.37 1.63
C LEU A 139 -7.39 0.96 3.10
N LEU A 140 -7.20 1.90 4.03
CA LEU A 140 -7.27 1.64 5.47
C LEU A 140 -8.69 1.30 5.94
N VAL A 141 -9.71 1.97 5.39
CA VAL A 141 -11.12 1.65 5.70
C VAL A 141 -11.48 0.26 5.17
N GLY A 142 -11.07 -0.10 3.95
CA GLY A 142 -11.28 -1.44 3.38
C GLY A 142 -10.62 -2.52 4.23
N GLU A 143 -9.39 -2.27 4.68
CA GLU A 143 -8.65 -3.14 5.60
C GLU A 143 -9.40 -3.33 6.92
N LEU A 144 -9.74 -2.21 7.59
CA LEU A 144 -10.43 -2.23 8.87
C LEU A 144 -11.76 -2.96 8.80
N LEU A 145 -12.59 -2.67 7.78
CA LEU A 145 -13.90 -3.29 7.66
C LEU A 145 -13.81 -4.80 7.42
N SER A 146 -12.90 -5.24 6.53
CA SER A 146 -12.75 -6.67 6.29
C SER A 146 -12.26 -7.43 7.51
N VAL A 147 -11.30 -6.88 8.25
CA VAL A 147 -10.77 -7.53 9.47
C VAL A 147 -11.79 -7.50 10.60
N SER A 148 -12.41 -6.33 10.85
CA SER A 148 -13.28 -6.16 12.02
C SER A 148 -14.68 -6.74 11.86
N LEU A 149 -15.26 -6.76 10.65
CA LEU A 149 -16.63 -7.19 10.42
C LEU A 149 -16.76 -8.64 9.96
N THR A 150 -15.69 -9.26 9.47
CA THR A 150 -15.80 -10.64 8.94
C THR A 150 -16.28 -11.62 9.99
N LEU A 151 -15.67 -11.67 11.18
CA LEU A 151 -16.06 -12.61 12.23
C LEU A 151 -17.38 -12.26 12.92
N PRO A 152 -17.61 -11.02 13.42
CA PRO A 152 -18.79 -10.73 14.22
C PRO A 152 -20.07 -10.50 13.39
N VAL A 153 -19.94 -10.15 12.10
CA VAL A 153 -21.09 -9.75 11.27
C VAL A 153 -21.24 -10.64 10.05
N VAL A 154 -20.22 -10.68 9.17
CA VAL A 154 -20.34 -11.34 7.86
C VAL A 154 -20.48 -12.86 8.03
N LEU A 155 -19.66 -13.45 8.88
CA LEU A 155 -19.65 -14.92 9.08
C LEU A 155 -20.98 -15.44 9.65
N PRO A 156 -21.57 -14.85 10.72
CA PRO A 156 -22.87 -15.27 11.21
C PRO A 156 -24.01 -15.09 10.20
N LEU A 157 -24.02 -13.97 9.46
CA LEU A 157 -25.02 -13.71 8.41
C LEU A 157 -24.99 -14.77 7.29
N LEU A 158 -23.84 -15.40 7.07
CA LEU A 158 -23.63 -16.40 6.01
C LEU A 158 -23.58 -17.84 6.55
N GLY A 159 -24.22 -18.10 7.70
CA GLY A 159 -24.32 -19.44 8.29
C GLY A 159 -22.99 -20.00 8.77
N ASN A 160 -22.08 -19.14 9.23
CA ASN A 160 -20.74 -19.49 9.74
C ASN A 160 -19.84 -20.24 8.75
N ARG A 161 -20.05 -20.03 7.45
CA ARG A 161 -19.25 -20.63 6.38
C ARG A 161 -18.23 -19.63 5.88
N TRP A 162 -16.95 -19.81 6.23
CA TRP A 162 -15.85 -18.91 5.84
C TRP A 162 -15.76 -18.70 4.33
N ALA A 163 -16.06 -19.71 3.54
CA ALA A 163 -16.04 -19.65 2.08
C ALA A 163 -16.97 -18.54 1.53
N TRP A 164 -18.17 -18.39 2.11
CA TRP A 164 -19.12 -17.36 1.71
C TRP A 164 -18.68 -15.94 2.10
N SER A 165 -17.83 -15.79 3.13
CA SER A 165 -17.28 -14.46 3.46
C SER A 165 -16.43 -13.89 2.34
N PHE A 166 -15.68 -14.72 1.62
CA PHE A 166 -14.93 -14.29 0.45
C PHE A 166 -15.82 -13.90 -0.72
N ALA A 167 -16.91 -14.66 -0.93
CA ALA A 167 -17.91 -14.30 -1.93
C ALA A 167 -18.57 -12.96 -1.60
N PHE A 168 -18.93 -12.72 -0.34
CA PHE A 168 -19.51 -11.46 0.11
C PHE A 168 -18.59 -10.26 -0.20
N TRP A 169 -17.32 -10.31 0.24
CA TRP A 169 -16.37 -9.22 -0.02
C TRP A 169 -16.05 -9.08 -1.50
N GLY A 170 -15.93 -10.19 -2.24
CA GLY A 170 -15.69 -10.16 -3.68
C GLY A 170 -16.85 -9.55 -4.46
N VAL A 171 -18.10 -9.88 -4.11
CA VAL A 171 -19.29 -9.28 -4.72
C VAL A 171 -19.39 -7.80 -4.41
N LEU A 172 -19.04 -7.37 -3.18
CA LEU A 172 -19.00 -5.94 -2.84
C LEU A 172 -18.03 -5.17 -3.75
N VAL A 173 -16.83 -5.72 -4.01
CA VAL A 173 -15.87 -5.14 -4.95
C VAL A 173 -16.40 -5.14 -6.39
N LEU A 174 -17.09 -6.17 -6.83
CA LEU A 174 -17.72 -6.18 -8.16
C LEU A 174 -18.83 -5.13 -8.27
N LEU A 175 -19.61 -4.93 -7.20
CA LEU A 175 -20.64 -3.89 -7.16
C LEU A 175 -20.03 -2.48 -7.16
N SER A 176 -18.90 -2.25 -6.47
CA SER A 176 -18.19 -0.96 -6.48
C SER A 176 -17.56 -0.66 -7.84
N ALA A 177 -17.21 -1.67 -8.63
CA ALA A 177 -16.72 -1.51 -10.00
C ALA A 177 -17.75 -0.83 -10.92
N LEU A 178 -19.06 -0.95 -10.65
CA LEU A 178 -20.11 -0.30 -11.44
C LEU A 178 -20.04 1.23 -11.34
N PRO A 179 -20.11 1.86 -10.14
CA PRO A 179 -19.96 3.30 -10.02
C PRO A 179 -18.57 3.76 -10.49
N ILE A 180 -17.49 3.03 -10.22
CA ILE A 180 -16.15 3.37 -10.72
C ILE A 180 -16.17 3.46 -12.24
N THR A 181 -16.72 2.47 -12.92
CA THR A 181 -16.79 2.42 -14.39
C THR A 181 -17.66 3.56 -14.93
N TRP A 182 -18.86 3.74 -14.35
CA TRP A 182 -19.80 4.76 -14.80
C TRP A 182 -19.28 6.19 -14.57
N LEU A 183 -18.72 6.44 -13.39
CA LEU A 183 -18.21 7.77 -13.01
C LEU A 183 -16.91 8.08 -13.78
N SER A 184 -16.04 7.12 -13.98
CA SER A 184 -14.78 7.32 -14.70
C SER A 184 -14.95 7.42 -16.21
N HIS A 185 -16.07 6.94 -16.77
CA HIS A 185 -16.31 6.99 -18.22
C HIS A 185 -16.27 8.41 -18.79
N THR A 186 -16.65 9.39 -17.99
CA THR A 186 -16.66 10.81 -18.39
C THR A 186 -15.36 11.56 -18.10
N LEU A 187 -14.40 10.89 -17.45
CA LEU A 187 -13.09 11.45 -17.16
C LEU A 187 -12.12 11.18 -18.31
N PRO A 188 -11.12 12.06 -18.51
CA PRO A 188 -10.13 11.86 -19.57
C PRO A 188 -9.50 10.49 -19.48
N ASP A 189 -9.55 9.72 -20.57
CA ASP A 189 -8.84 8.45 -20.64
C ASP A 189 -7.33 8.69 -20.72
N THR A 190 -6.61 7.83 -20.06
CA THR A 190 -5.16 7.82 -20.07
C THR A 190 -4.67 6.84 -21.11
N ALA A 191 -5.18 6.91 -22.35
CA ALA A 191 -4.58 6.11 -23.41
C ALA A 191 -3.07 6.34 -23.35
N GLY A 192 -2.31 5.26 -23.11
CA GLY A 192 -0.87 5.37 -23.02
C GLY A 192 -0.36 6.07 -24.28
N ASP A 193 0.57 6.99 -24.10
CA ASP A 193 1.31 7.49 -25.26
C ASP A 193 2.05 6.29 -25.84
N PRO A 194 1.80 5.90 -27.09
CA PRO A 194 2.48 4.77 -27.74
C PRO A 194 4.00 4.89 -27.71
N HIS A 195 4.52 6.11 -27.52
CA HIS A 195 5.95 6.41 -27.42
C HIS A 195 6.50 6.29 -25.99
N THR A 196 5.67 6.15 -24.94
CA THR A 196 6.15 5.93 -23.58
C THR A 196 6.34 4.42 -23.33
N GLY A 197 7.57 4.04 -23.00
CA GLY A 197 7.88 2.66 -22.63
C GLY A 197 7.14 2.26 -21.33
N TRP A 198 6.87 0.96 -21.15
CA TRP A 198 6.25 0.42 -19.93
C TRP A 198 7.28 0.02 -18.86
N TRP A 199 8.52 -0.24 -19.29
CA TRP A 199 9.59 -0.74 -18.44
C TRP A 199 10.17 0.41 -17.59
N PRO A 200 10.31 0.21 -16.27
CA PRO A 200 10.90 1.23 -15.41
C PRO A 200 12.30 1.63 -15.85
N ASP A 201 12.64 2.88 -15.65
CA ASP A 201 13.99 3.35 -15.92
C ASP A 201 14.91 3.06 -14.74
N TRP A 202 15.47 1.86 -14.73
CA TRP A 202 16.39 1.39 -13.68
C TRP A 202 17.71 2.16 -13.60
N LYS A 203 18.05 2.94 -14.62
CA LYS A 203 19.24 3.80 -14.63
C LYS A 203 19.03 5.07 -13.84
N LYS A 204 17.77 5.48 -13.66
CA LYS A 204 17.44 6.67 -12.87
C LYS A 204 17.46 6.36 -11.39
N GLY A 205 18.22 7.13 -10.61
CA GLY A 205 18.25 7.03 -9.15
C GLY A 205 16.89 7.24 -8.48
N GLU A 206 15.99 8.00 -9.11
CA GLU A 206 14.64 8.27 -8.61
C GLU A 206 13.83 6.98 -8.40
N THR A 207 13.90 6.01 -9.33
CA THR A 207 13.19 4.73 -9.22
C THR A 207 13.61 3.95 -7.98
N TRP A 208 14.91 3.85 -7.74
CA TRP A 208 15.49 3.19 -6.57
C TRP A 208 15.19 3.94 -5.28
N GLN A 209 15.31 5.26 -5.32
CA GLN A 209 15.09 6.12 -4.16
C GLN A 209 13.65 6.02 -3.66
N LEU A 210 12.66 6.20 -4.56
CA LEU A 210 11.25 6.07 -4.21
C LEU A 210 10.91 4.62 -3.80
N GLY A 211 11.50 3.64 -4.48
CA GLY A 211 11.35 2.23 -4.13
C GLY A 211 11.89 1.91 -2.74
N LEU A 212 13.04 2.41 -2.35
CA LEU A 212 13.60 2.22 -1.01
C LEU A 212 12.83 2.99 0.06
N MET A 213 12.32 4.19 -0.24
CA MET A 213 11.45 4.92 0.69
C MET A 213 10.16 4.15 0.98
N MET A 214 9.49 3.70 -0.08
CA MET A 214 8.28 2.87 0.04
C MET A 214 8.59 1.53 0.69
N GLY A 215 9.69 0.90 0.30
CA GLY A 215 10.15 -0.38 0.83
C GLY A 215 10.50 -0.32 2.32
N GLY A 216 11.16 0.75 2.75
CA GLY A 216 11.48 0.98 4.16
C GLY A 216 10.23 1.14 5.02
N SER A 217 9.26 1.96 4.59
CA SER A 217 7.99 2.11 5.30
C SER A 217 7.15 0.82 5.28
N THR A 218 7.17 0.08 4.17
CA THR A 218 6.49 -1.21 4.03
C THR A 218 7.11 -2.28 4.92
N LEU A 219 8.45 -2.35 4.96
CA LEU A 219 9.20 -3.25 5.85
C LEU A 219 8.88 -2.95 7.32
N ALA A 220 8.87 -1.68 7.70
CA ALA A 220 8.56 -1.28 9.07
C ALA A 220 7.12 -1.64 9.46
N TYR A 221 6.15 -1.45 8.56
CA TYR A 221 4.74 -1.78 8.81
C TYR A 221 4.50 -3.29 8.94
N PHE A 222 4.90 -4.06 7.95
CA PHE A 222 4.72 -5.51 7.99
C PHE A 222 5.60 -6.14 9.08
N GLY A 223 6.81 -5.63 9.29
CA GLY A 223 7.69 -6.05 10.37
C GLY A 223 7.09 -5.80 11.74
N ALA A 224 6.48 -4.62 11.97
CA ALA A 224 5.79 -4.33 13.22
C ALA A 224 4.63 -5.32 13.47
N ASN A 225 3.79 -5.55 12.47
CA ASN A 225 2.66 -6.48 12.61
C ASN A 225 3.09 -7.94 12.80
N ALA A 226 4.21 -8.37 12.19
CA ALA A 226 4.69 -9.74 12.26
C ALA A 226 5.48 -10.03 13.55
N PHE A 227 6.36 -9.12 13.96
CA PHE A 227 7.36 -9.42 15.00
C PHE A 227 7.11 -8.75 16.35
N ILE A 228 6.24 -7.72 16.46
CA ILE A 228 5.85 -7.18 17.77
C ILE A 228 5.20 -8.25 18.67
N PRO A 229 4.32 -9.15 18.17
CA PRO A 229 3.81 -10.26 18.97
C PRO A 229 4.91 -11.11 19.59
N ASP A 230 5.91 -11.52 18.78
CA ASP A 230 7.01 -12.35 19.25
C ASP A 230 7.88 -11.61 20.30
N PHE A 231 8.13 -10.31 20.07
CA PHE A 231 8.82 -9.47 21.02
C PHE A 231 8.08 -9.39 22.36
N LEU A 232 6.76 -9.16 22.35
CA LEU A 232 5.95 -9.08 23.56
C LEU A 232 5.87 -10.44 24.26
N GLN A 233 5.81 -11.53 23.52
CA GLN A 233 5.85 -12.88 24.07
C GLN A 233 7.21 -13.17 24.74
N ALA A 234 8.31 -12.84 24.07
CA ALA A 234 9.67 -13.06 24.59
C ALA A 234 10.01 -12.16 25.81
N THR A 235 9.22 -11.11 26.06
CA THR A 235 9.36 -10.20 27.20
C THR A 235 8.28 -10.38 28.27
N ASP A 236 7.59 -11.54 28.28
CA ASP A 236 6.50 -11.90 29.24
C ASP A 236 5.32 -10.91 29.25
N ARG A 237 5.06 -10.26 28.10
CA ARG A 237 3.97 -9.28 27.93
C ARG A 237 2.94 -9.70 26.91
N SER A 238 2.72 -11.02 26.75
CA SER A 238 1.77 -11.60 25.78
C SER A 238 0.34 -11.05 25.90
N ARG A 239 -0.08 -10.61 27.09
CA ARG A 239 -1.38 -9.97 27.32
C ARG A 239 -1.59 -8.68 26.50
N LEU A 240 -0.52 -7.98 26.15
CA LEU A 240 -0.59 -6.72 25.40
C LEU A 240 -0.63 -6.91 23.88
N ILE A 241 -0.45 -8.13 23.35
CA ILE A 241 -0.35 -8.38 21.90
C ILE A 241 -1.59 -7.85 21.16
N GLY A 242 -2.79 -8.22 21.61
CA GLY A 242 -4.03 -7.78 20.97
C GLY A 242 -4.23 -6.27 21.01
N GLU A 243 -3.99 -5.65 22.18
CA GLU A 243 -4.12 -4.21 22.37
C GLU A 243 -3.09 -3.45 21.52
N CYS A 244 -1.84 -3.91 21.54
CA CYS A 244 -0.74 -3.30 20.80
C CYS A 244 -0.99 -3.30 19.29
N LEU A 245 -1.40 -4.44 18.71
CA LEU A 245 -1.75 -4.53 17.29
C LEU A 245 -2.99 -3.70 16.96
N THR A 246 -3.97 -3.65 17.85
CA THR A 246 -5.15 -2.80 17.68
C THR A 246 -4.78 -1.33 17.64
N VAL A 247 -3.98 -0.86 18.58
CA VAL A 247 -3.52 0.53 18.66
C VAL A 247 -2.68 0.88 17.43
N LEU A 248 -1.73 0.00 17.02
CA LEU A 248 -0.90 0.19 15.83
C LEU A 248 -1.77 0.37 14.57
N ASN A 249 -2.77 -0.45 14.37
CA ASN A 249 -3.60 -0.37 13.17
C ASN A 249 -4.69 0.72 13.28
N ALA A 250 -5.28 0.95 14.43
CA ALA A 250 -6.29 2.00 14.62
C ALA A 250 -5.70 3.41 14.48
N SER A 251 -4.46 3.63 14.93
CA SER A 251 -3.79 4.94 14.82
C SER A 251 -3.51 5.39 13.38
N GLN A 252 -3.60 4.49 12.41
CA GLN A 252 -3.52 4.82 10.99
C GLN A 252 -4.72 5.63 10.50
N LEU A 253 -5.90 5.48 11.11
CA LEU A 253 -7.11 6.21 10.73
C LEU A 253 -6.98 7.73 10.97
N PRO A 254 -6.66 8.22 12.18
CA PRO A 254 -6.43 9.65 12.40
C PRO A 254 -5.27 10.18 11.55
N ALA A 255 -4.21 9.39 11.30
CA ALA A 255 -3.13 9.76 10.41
C ALA A 255 -3.64 9.98 8.97
N SER A 256 -4.49 9.10 8.45
CA SER A 256 -5.06 9.24 7.11
C SER A 256 -5.98 10.46 6.99
N LEU A 257 -6.75 10.79 8.04
CA LEU A 257 -7.57 12.01 8.07
C LEU A 257 -6.70 13.28 8.04
N ILE A 258 -5.60 13.31 8.82
CA ILE A 258 -4.63 14.41 8.72
C ILE A 258 -4.02 14.49 7.32
N GLY A 259 -3.72 13.35 6.71
CA GLY A 259 -3.29 13.28 5.32
C GLY A 259 -4.30 13.91 4.35
N VAL A 260 -5.60 13.69 4.54
CA VAL A 260 -6.65 14.31 3.73
C VAL A 260 -6.69 15.82 3.92
N LEU A 261 -6.62 16.29 5.15
CA LEU A 261 -6.71 17.72 5.49
C LEU A 261 -5.45 18.50 5.10
N ALA A 262 -4.27 17.92 5.35
CA ALA A 262 -2.98 18.56 5.17
C ALA A 262 -2.17 18.01 3.97
N GLY A 263 -2.69 17.05 3.23
CA GLY A 263 -1.96 16.38 2.14
C GLY A 263 -1.47 17.33 1.05
N ALA A 264 -2.25 18.36 0.74
CA ALA A 264 -1.84 19.38 -0.23
C ALA A 264 -0.59 20.18 0.21
N THR A 265 -0.40 20.36 1.52
CA THR A 265 0.73 21.10 2.09
C THR A 265 1.92 20.22 2.44
N LEU A 266 1.67 18.95 2.73
CA LEU A 266 2.69 17.98 3.16
C LEU A 266 3.32 17.22 1.98
N ALA A 267 2.53 16.91 0.94
CA ALA A 267 3.00 16.11 -0.19
C ALA A 267 4.14 16.81 -0.96
N GLY A 268 5.11 16.02 -1.41
CA GLY A 268 6.26 16.51 -2.17
C GLY A 268 7.32 17.24 -1.34
N ARG A 269 7.15 17.40 -0.03
CA ARG A 269 8.12 18.04 0.85
C ARG A 269 8.98 17.00 1.58
N ARG A 270 10.30 17.23 1.63
CA ARG A 270 11.24 16.36 2.32
C ARG A 270 11.03 16.35 3.85
N GLN A 271 10.77 17.52 4.44
CA GLN A 271 10.69 17.67 5.90
C GLN A 271 9.65 16.74 6.56
N PRO A 272 8.37 16.70 6.13
CA PRO A 272 7.40 15.80 6.74
C PRO A 272 7.82 14.33 6.65
N LEU A 273 8.33 13.89 5.50
CA LEU A 273 8.82 12.54 5.30
C LEU A 273 9.94 12.18 6.28
N THR A 274 10.93 13.09 6.44
CA THR A 274 12.04 12.87 7.38
C THR A 274 11.57 12.85 8.84
N ILE A 275 10.65 13.78 9.22
CA ILE A 275 10.13 13.86 10.59
C ILE A 275 9.36 12.59 10.95
N PHE A 276 8.45 12.13 10.09
CA PHE A 276 7.67 10.92 10.39
C PHE A 276 8.53 9.66 10.37
N ALA A 277 9.52 9.56 9.46
CA ALA A 277 10.45 8.44 9.46
C ALA A 277 11.35 8.43 10.71
N ALA A 278 11.82 9.59 11.17
CA ALA A 278 12.58 9.70 12.40
C ALA A 278 11.72 9.43 13.66
N ALA A 279 10.45 9.85 13.65
CA ALA A 279 9.54 9.61 14.79
C ALA A 279 9.25 8.10 15.00
N ILE A 280 9.46 7.24 14.00
CA ILE A 280 9.39 5.77 14.18
C ILE A 280 10.38 5.31 15.26
N PHE A 281 11.59 5.90 15.33
CA PHE A 281 12.57 5.54 16.35
C PHE A 281 12.09 5.91 17.76
N LEU A 282 11.29 6.98 17.91
CA LEU A 282 10.65 7.32 19.20
C LEU A 282 9.59 6.25 19.55
N GLY A 283 8.80 5.80 18.57
CA GLY A 283 7.85 4.71 18.75
C GLY A 283 8.52 3.41 19.16
N VAL A 284 9.64 3.05 18.52
CA VAL A 284 10.45 1.89 18.91
C VAL A 284 11.02 2.08 20.33
N GLY A 285 11.56 3.25 20.66
CA GLY A 285 12.05 3.55 21.99
C GLY A 285 10.98 3.36 23.07
N ALA A 286 9.74 3.79 22.80
CA ALA A 286 8.61 3.61 23.69
C ALA A 286 8.20 2.13 23.83
N LEU A 287 8.23 1.35 22.75
CA LEU A 287 7.98 -0.11 22.78
C LEU A 287 8.98 -0.86 23.70
N LEU A 288 10.21 -0.39 23.78
CA LEU A 288 11.26 -0.98 24.60
C LEU A 288 11.12 -0.61 26.09
N MET A 289 10.28 0.35 26.45
CA MET A 289 10.06 0.75 27.83
C MET A 289 9.26 -0.29 28.62
N GLN A 290 9.44 -0.30 29.94
CA GLN A 290 8.77 -1.26 30.85
C GLN A 290 7.26 -1.01 31.03
N PRO A 291 6.77 0.25 31.17
CA PRO A 291 5.35 0.50 31.44
C PRO A 291 4.47 0.14 30.22
N ASP A 292 3.35 -0.56 30.46
CA ASP A 292 2.40 -0.98 29.42
C ASP A 292 1.89 0.19 28.57
N TRP A 293 1.59 1.33 29.20
CA TRP A 293 1.13 2.52 28.47
C TRP A 293 2.18 3.03 27.48
N ALA A 294 3.47 2.87 27.76
CA ALA A 294 4.53 3.27 26.83
C ALA A 294 4.61 2.35 25.62
N VAL A 295 4.40 1.05 25.83
CA VAL A 295 4.32 0.06 24.73
C VAL A 295 3.17 0.40 23.78
N LEU A 296 1.98 0.68 24.33
CA LEU A 296 0.81 1.07 23.52
C LEU A 296 1.02 2.43 22.83
N LEU A 297 1.63 3.40 23.51
CA LEU A 297 2.01 4.68 22.91
C LEU A 297 2.98 4.47 21.73
N GLY A 298 3.99 3.60 21.93
CA GLY A 298 4.94 3.24 20.88
C GLY A 298 4.26 2.67 19.64
N ALA A 299 3.34 1.71 19.85
CA ALA A 299 2.54 1.13 18.76
C ALA A 299 1.70 2.21 18.04
N GLY A 300 1.08 3.12 18.78
CA GLY A 300 0.32 4.24 18.23
C GLY A 300 1.17 5.19 17.38
N ILE A 301 2.36 5.55 17.86
CA ILE A 301 3.31 6.40 17.11
C ILE A 301 3.72 5.68 15.81
N LEU A 302 4.04 4.38 15.89
CA LEU A 302 4.42 3.60 14.71
C LEU A 302 3.31 3.60 13.66
N GLY A 303 2.09 3.20 14.03
CA GLY A 303 0.99 3.13 13.08
C GLY A 303 0.66 4.49 12.45
N PHE A 304 0.64 5.54 13.27
CA PHE A 304 0.39 6.92 12.81
C PHE A 304 1.45 7.39 11.81
N CYS A 305 2.72 7.24 12.15
CA CYS A 305 3.83 7.68 11.29
C CYS A 305 3.91 6.87 9.99
N LEU A 306 3.71 5.55 10.08
CA LEU A 306 3.77 4.67 8.91
C LEU A 306 2.63 4.95 7.92
N ALA A 307 1.41 5.25 8.38
CA ALA A 307 0.30 5.63 7.52
C ALA A 307 0.55 6.96 6.79
N LEU A 308 1.12 7.96 7.48
CA LEU A 308 1.50 9.22 6.83
C LEU A 308 2.64 9.03 5.84
N LEU A 309 3.65 8.23 6.17
CA LEU A 309 4.73 7.90 5.23
C LEU A 309 4.22 7.19 3.99
N LEU A 310 3.32 6.21 4.14
CA LEU A 310 2.67 5.55 3.02
C LEU A 310 1.98 6.56 2.12
N THR A 311 1.13 7.42 2.70
CA THR A 311 0.37 8.44 1.97
C THR A 311 1.29 9.40 1.22
N LEU A 312 2.29 9.95 1.91
CA LEU A 312 3.19 10.93 1.33
C LEU A 312 4.12 10.33 0.27
N THR A 313 4.56 9.09 0.45
CA THR A 313 5.41 8.38 -0.53
C THR A 313 4.62 8.03 -1.79
N LEU A 314 3.36 7.59 -1.65
CA LEU A 314 2.47 7.32 -2.79
C LEU A 314 2.13 8.56 -3.62
N ALA A 315 2.22 9.76 -3.02
CA ALA A 315 2.02 11.01 -3.73
C ALA A 315 3.24 11.43 -4.59
N LEU A 316 4.42 10.83 -4.37
CA LEU A 316 5.66 11.26 -5.05
C LEU A 316 5.69 10.92 -6.55
N PRO A 317 5.32 9.72 -7.02
CA PRO A 317 5.38 9.41 -8.45
C PRO A 317 4.62 10.40 -9.34
N PRO A 318 3.34 10.77 -9.05
CA PRO A 318 2.64 11.75 -9.85
C PRO A 318 3.19 13.17 -9.72
N LEU A 319 3.95 13.49 -8.65
CA LEU A 319 4.65 14.77 -8.50
C LEU A 319 6.00 14.79 -9.23
N ALA A 320 6.69 13.65 -9.30
CA ALA A 320 8.04 13.56 -9.84
C ALA A 320 8.08 13.28 -11.35
N ALA A 321 7.13 12.51 -11.88
CA ALA A 321 7.12 12.05 -13.26
C ALA A 321 6.17 12.87 -14.16
N ARG A 322 6.41 12.82 -15.48
CA ARG A 322 5.44 13.30 -16.48
C ARG A 322 4.16 12.47 -16.42
N PRO A 323 3.00 13.05 -16.75
CA PRO A 323 1.73 12.31 -16.70
C PRO A 323 1.75 10.96 -17.44
N GLY A 324 2.48 10.85 -18.56
CA GLY A 324 2.65 9.60 -19.32
C GLY A 324 3.60 8.59 -18.67
N ASP A 325 4.52 9.00 -17.80
CA ASP A 325 5.56 8.16 -17.20
C ASP A 325 5.25 7.75 -15.73
N VAL A 326 4.17 8.25 -15.14
CA VAL A 326 3.83 7.97 -13.72
C VAL A 326 3.70 6.47 -13.47
N HIS A 327 3.10 5.72 -14.38
CA HIS A 327 2.93 4.26 -14.24
C HIS A 327 4.27 3.50 -14.23
N ARG A 328 5.26 3.96 -15.02
CA ARG A 328 6.62 3.38 -15.06
C ARG A 328 7.34 3.60 -13.73
N LEU A 329 7.31 4.83 -13.24
CA LEU A 329 7.94 5.18 -11.96
C LEU A 329 7.26 4.47 -10.79
N SER A 330 5.91 4.44 -10.77
CA SER A 330 5.13 3.72 -9.74
C SER A 330 5.38 2.21 -9.80
N GLY A 331 5.37 1.61 -10.99
CA GLY A 331 5.67 0.19 -11.18
C GLY A 331 7.05 -0.19 -10.67
N GLY A 332 8.08 0.61 -11.00
CA GLY A 332 9.44 0.44 -10.48
C GLY A 332 9.52 0.63 -8.97
N MET A 333 8.89 1.67 -8.43
CA MET A 333 8.80 1.93 -7.00
C MET A 333 8.21 0.74 -6.24
N PHE A 334 7.07 0.21 -6.68
CA PHE A 334 6.43 -0.93 -6.03
C PHE A 334 7.24 -2.21 -6.15
N ALA A 335 7.84 -2.48 -7.32
CA ALA A 335 8.70 -3.65 -7.51
C ALA A 335 9.88 -3.64 -6.54
N VAL A 336 10.62 -2.53 -6.45
CA VAL A 336 11.73 -2.39 -5.49
C VAL A 336 11.23 -2.49 -4.05
N ALA A 337 10.12 -1.80 -3.73
CA ALA A 337 9.61 -1.73 -2.37
C ALA A 337 9.23 -3.11 -1.82
N TYR A 338 8.46 -3.88 -2.56
CA TYR A 338 7.99 -5.18 -2.09
C TYR A 338 9.09 -6.25 -2.09
N VAL A 339 9.98 -6.24 -3.10
CA VAL A 339 11.15 -7.14 -3.11
C VAL A 339 12.06 -6.84 -1.92
N TYR A 340 12.38 -5.56 -1.69
CA TYR A 340 13.20 -5.15 -0.54
C TYR A 340 12.57 -5.57 0.78
N SER A 341 11.29 -5.25 0.98
CA SER A 341 10.56 -5.59 2.21
C SER A 341 10.51 -7.11 2.44
N PHE A 342 10.23 -7.89 1.40
CA PHE A 342 10.16 -9.35 1.47
C PHE A 342 11.52 -9.97 1.84
N VAL A 343 12.58 -9.58 1.14
CA VAL A 343 13.94 -10.10 1.40
C VAL A 343 14.41 -9.74 2.81
N ALA A 344 14.17 -8.49 3.24
CA ALA A 344 14.57 -8.04 4.57
C ALA A 344 13.79 -8.75 5.69
N GLN A 345 12.50 -9.05 5.51
CA GLN A 345 11.71 -9.82 6.48
C GLN A 345 12.24 -11.27 6.61
N ILE A 346 12.54 -11.94 5.49
CA ILE A 346 13.13 -13.28 5.52
C ILE A 346 14.49 -13.26 6.25
N ALA A 347 15.33 -12.28 5.94
CA ALA A 347 16.64 -12.14 6.59
C ALA A 347 16.51 -11.94 8.11
N THR A 348 15.52 -11.15 8.53
CA THR A 348 15.24 -10.93 9.96
C THR A 348 14.69 -12.18 10.64
N GLY A 349 13.74 -12.88 10.01
CA GLY A 349 13.25 -14.17 10.54
C GLY A 349 14.37 -15.18 10.72
N LYS A 350 15.24 -15.32 9.72
CA LYS A 350 16.42 -16.22 9.82
C LYS A 350 17.38 -15.78 10.94
N LEU A 351 17.60 -14.48 11.12
CA LEU A 351 18.45 -13.98 12.21
C LEU A 351 17.82 -14.30 13.57
N TRP A 352 16.50 -14.15 13.71
CA TRP A 352 15.77 -14.54 14.91
C TRP A 352 15.96 -16.04 15.21
N ASP A 353 15.71 -16.91 14.23
CA ASP A 353 15.81 -18.37 14.38
C ASP A 353 17.22 -18.82 14.79
N THR A 354 18.26 -18.11 14.33
CA THR A 354 19.65 -18.49 14.60
C THR A 354 20.21 -17.90 15.89
N THR A 355 19.74 -16.72 16.31
CA THR A 355 20.33 -16.01 17.45
C THR A 355 19.45 -16.01 18.69
N HIS A 356 18.12 -16.21 18.55
CA HIS A 356 17.13 -16.07 19.60
C HIS A 356 17.23 -14.72 20.36
N PHE A 357 17.84 -13.72 19.71
CA PHE A 357 18.05 -12.41 20.32
C PHE A 357 16.75 -11.58 20.23
N THR A 358 16.12 -11.31 21.37
CA THR A 358 14.80 -10.67 21.46
C THR A 358 14.72 -9.33 20.70
N ALA A 359 15.80 -8.55 20.66
CA ALA A 359 15.83 -7.31 19.89
C ALA A 359 15.81 -7.52 18.36
N ALA A 360 16.09 -8.73 17.87
CA ALA A 360 15.97 -9.04 16.43
C ALA A 360 14.55 -8.86 15.91
N ALA A 361 13.53 -9.04 16.76
CA ALA A 361 12.12 -8.78 16.43
C ALA A 361 11.83 -7.32 16.00
N ILE A 362 12.61 -6.38 16.49
CA ILE A 362 12.42 -4.94 16.23
C ILE A 362 13.27 -4.47 15.04
N LEU A 363 14.24 -5.27 14.59
CA LEU A 363 15.13 -4.90 13.48
C LEU A 363 14.40 -4.51 12.20
N PRO A 364 13.32 -5.19 11.74
CA PRO A 364 12.63 -4.78 10.53
C PRO A 364 12.09 -3.35 10.62
N VAL A 365 11.57 -2.97 11.79
CA VAL A 365 11.04 -1.62 12.02
C VAL A 365 12.17 -0.61 11.98
N MET A 366 13.28 -0.88 12.66
CA MET A 366 14.44 0.03 12.70
C MET A 366 15.12 0.15 11.34
N VAL A 367 15.39 -0.96 10.66
CA VAL A 367 16.00 -0.98 9.32
C VAL A 367 15.10 -0.29 8.32
N GLY A 368 13.79 -0.54 8.38
CA GLY A 368 12.80 0.12 7.54
C GLY A 368 12.78 1.64 7.75
N ALA A 369 12.76 2.10 9.01
CA ALA A 369 12.81 3.52 9.35
C ALA A 369 14.12 4.16 8.87
N LEU A 370 15.26 3.52 9.15
CA LEU A 370 16.57 4.03 8.72
C LEU A 370 16.66 4.14 7.19
N THR A 371 16.23 3.10 6.47
CA THR A 371 16.18 3.12 5.00
C THR A 371 15.33 4.26 4.49
N THR A 372 14.16 4.50 5.08
CA THR A 372 13.27 5.60 4.71
C THR A 372 13.93 6.95 4.98
N VAL A 373 14.55 7.15 6.15
CA VAL A 373 15.28 8.39 6.49
C VAL A 373 16.40 8.65 5.47
N LEU A 374 17.26 7.66 5.22
CA LEU A 374 18.41 7.79 4.31
C LEU A 374 17.97 8.09 2.87
N ALA A 375 16.91 7.42 2.41
CA ALA A 375 16.34 7.67 1.09
C ALA A 375 15.71 9.07 1.02
N THR A 376 15.07 9.55 2.09
CA THR A 376 14.42 10.86 2.14
C THR A 376 15.43 12.00 2.15
N ILE A 377 16.59 11.87 2.82
CA ILE A 377 17.61 12.92 2.88
C ILE A 377 18.12 13.29 1.48
N ARG A 378 18.11 12.36 0.54
CA ARG A 378 18.53 12.57 -0.84
C ARG A 378 17.48 13.24 -1.73
N LEU A 379 16.24 13.40 -1.24
CA LEU A 379 15.21 14.14 -1.99
C LEU A 379 15.53 15.64 -2.02
N PRO A 380 15.16 16.34 -3.12
CA PRO A 380 15.16 17.80 -3.10
C PRO A 380 14.24 18.31 -1.98
N ALA A 381 14.48 19.53 -1.49
CA ALA A 381 13.72 20.12 -0.40
C ALA A 381 12.20 20.15 -0.69
N ALA A 382 11.84 20.35 -1.95
CA ALA A 382 10.48 20.19 -2.47
C ALA A 382 10.54 19.55 -3.86
N VAL A 383 9.66 18.57 -4.08
CA VAL A 383 9.40 17.98 -5.40
C VAL A 383 8.31 18.84 -6.04
N LYS A 384 8.64 19.61 -7.08
CA LYS A 384 7.67 20.43 -7.81
C LYS A 384 6.93 19.55 -8.82
N ASN A 385 5.65 19.88 -9.07
CA ASN A 385 4.90 19.33 -10.18
C ASN A 385 5.68 19.51 -11.49
N PHE A 386 5.58 18.53 -12.37
CA PHE A 386 6.26 18.58 -13.67
C PHE A 386 5.82 19.80 -14.51
N GLU A 387 4.54 20.21 -14.37
CA GLU A 387 3.99 21.41 -15.01
C GLU A 387 4.68 22.68 -14.52
N ASP A 388 4.88 22.83 -13.21
CA ASP A 388 5.64 23.97 -12.63
C ASP A 388 7.11 24.00 -13.07
N ARG A 389 7.69 22.83 -13.39
CA ARG A 389 9.06 22.73 -13.93
C ARG A 389 9.13 23.11 -15.41
N ALA A 390 8.05 22.88 -16.17
CA ALA A 390 7.98 23.22 -17.59
C ALA A 390 7.75 24.73 -17.82
N GLU A 391 7.07 25.38 -16.89
CA GLU A 391 6.76 26.82 -16.91
C GLU A 391 7.90 27.67 -16.29
N ALA A 392 8.84 27.07 -15.55
CA ALA A 392 9.99 27.80 -15.05
C ALA A 392 10.80 28.33 -16.25
N PRO A 393 10.98 29.65 -16.38
CA PRO A 393 11.67 30.23 -17.52
C PRO A 393 13.06 29.57 -17.61
N ARG A 394 13.44 29.12 -18.80
CA ARG A 394 14.79 28.65 -19.13
C ARG A 394 15.74 29.82 -19.08
N THR A 395 15.92 30.40 -17.89
CA THR A 395 16.95 31.41 -17.65
C THR A 395 18.29 30.71 -17.63
N GLY A 396 18.97 30.69 -18.79
CA GLY A 396 20.34 30.22 -18.81
C GLY A 396 20.86 29.62 -20.10
N VAL A 397 20.32 29.96 -21.30
CA VAL A 397 21.07 29.79 -22.55
C VAL A 397 20.51 30.74 -23.62
N ALA A 398 20.75 32.02 -23.45
CA ALA A 398 20.62 32.98 -24.55
C ALA A 398 21.44 34.24 -24.23
N SER A 399 22.77 34.11 -24.25
CA SER A 399 23.66 35.24 -24.49
C SER A 399 25.09 34.72 -24.70
N ARG A 400 25.33 34.06 -25.81
CA ARG A 400 26.67 33.89 -26.42
C ARG A 400 26.52 33.46 -27.88
N VAL A 401 25.93 34.31 -28.67
CA VAL A 401 26.17 34.40 -30.09
C VAL A 401 25.90 35.86 -30.40
N ASP A 402 26.95 36.65 -30.35
CA ASP A 402 27.22 37.87 -31.08
C ASP A 402 28.44 38.56 -30.42
N GLU A 403 29.65 38.12 -30.80
CA GLU A 403 30.84 38.92 -30.99
C GLU A 403 31.84 38.11 -31.85
#